data_3dbfb235011db50d33468f4a74efdb07
#
_entry.id   3dbfb235011db50d33468f4a74efdb07
#
_cell.length_a   1.000
_cell.length_b   1.000
_cell.length_c   1.000
_cell.angle_alpha   90.00
_cell.angle_beta   90.00
_cell.angle_gamma   90.00
#
_symmetry.space_group_name_H-M   'P 1'
#
loop_
_entity.id
_entity.type
_entity.pdbx_description
1 polymer ?
#
loop_
_entity_poly.entity_id
_entity_poly.type
_entity_poly.pdbx_seq_one_letter_code
_entity_poly.pdbx_strand_id
1 'polypeptide(L)'
;MSTTNENNFDVIVIGAGAAGMMCAMTAGSRGRRVLLLDHANEAGKKILISGGGRCNFTNLYVESDNFLSGNPHFCKSALARFTQHDFIALVDKHRITWHEKTLGQLFCDGSAKSVVAMLLAECDRARVDL
;
A
#
# COMPACT_ATOMS: atom_id res chain seq x y z
N MET A 1 -3.71 -38.75 -10.30
CA MET A 1 -2.82 -37.57 -10.24
C MET A 1 -3.68 -36.33 -10.33
N SER A 2 -3.80 -35.60 -9.25
CA SER A 2 -4.48 -34.32 -9.26
C SER A 2 -3.54 -33.32 -9.96
N THR A 3 -3.89 -32.93 -11.18
CA THR A 3 -3.32 -31.76 -11.83
C THR A 3 -3.74 -30.57 -11.00
N THR A 4 -2.88 -30.14 -10.08
CA THR A 4 -3.03 -28.84 -9.45
C THR A 4 -2.94 -27.82 -10.59
N ASN A 5 -4.07 -27.24 -10.94
CA ASN A 5 -4.13 -26.12 -11.87
C ASN A 5 -3.26 -25.00 -11.28
N GLU A 6 -2.04 -24.86 -11.79
CA GLU A 6 -1.06 -23.87 -11.33
C GLU A 6 -1.54 -22.43 -11.51
N ASN A 7 -2.63 -22.23 -12.26
CA ASN A 7 -3.19 -20.94 -12.62
C ASN A 7 -4.48 -20.56 -11.88
N ASN A 8 -4.82 -21.19 -10.77
CA ASN A 8 -5.99 -20.80 -9.99
C ASN A 8 -5.62 -19.77 -8.92
N PHE A 9 -6.24 -18.60 -9.00
CA PHE A 9 -6.12 -17.54 -8.02
C PHE A 9 -7.47 -17.28 -7.35
N ASP A 10 -7.44 -17.00 -6.04
CA ASP A 10 -8.64 -16.59 -5.30
C ASP A 10 -8.93 -15.11 -5.55
N VAL A 11 -7.89 -14.32 -5.79
CA VAL A 11 -7.97 -12.86 -5.98
C VAL A 11 -7.06 -12.43 -7.11
N ILE A 12 -7.57 -11.62 -8.01
CA ILE A 12 -6.78 -10.92 -9.03
C ILE A 12 -6.91 -9.43 -8.77
N VAL A 13 -5.77 -8.78 -8.54
CA VAL A 13 -5.69 -7.33 -8.32
C VAL A 13 -5.08 -6.68 -9.57
N ILE A 14 -5.77 -5.71 -10.14
CA ILE A 14 -5.31 -4.98 -11.32
C ILE A 14 -4.81 -3.61 -10.87
N GLY A 15 -3.53 -3.37 -11.06
CA GLY A 15 -2.83 -2.16 -10.67
C GLY A 15 -1.91 -2.37 -9.47
N ALA A 16 -0.59 -2.33 -9.70
CA ALA A 16 0.44 -2.46 -8.67
C ALA A 16 0.90 -1.09 -8.15
N GLY A 17 -0.05 -0.22 -7.88
CA GLY A 17 0.16 1.01 -7.12
C GLY A 17 0.01 0.76 -5.61
N ALA A 18 -0.03 1.82 -4.82
CA ALA A 18 -0.17 1.73 -3.37
C ALA A 18 -1.39 0.91 -2.95
N ALA A 19 -2.56 1.23 -3.48
CA ALA A 19 -3.81 0.55 -3.15
C ALA A 19 -3.80 -0.92 -3.55
N GLY A 20 -3.30 -1.24 -4.76
CA GLY A 20 -3.24 -2.60 -5.26
C GLY A 20 -2.27 -3.47 -4.46
N MET A 21 -1.09 -2.97 -4.14
CA MET A 21 -0.13 -3.68 -3.31
C MET A 21 -0.66 -3.90 -1.88
N MET A 22 -1.30 -2.91 -1.28
CA MET A 22 -1.92 -3.06 0.05
C MET A 22 -3.06 -4.09 0.03
N CYS A 23 -3.90 -4.07 -1.00
CA CYS A 23 -4.96 -5.06 -1.19
C CYS A 23 -4.37 -6.48 -1.35
N ALA A 24 -3.38 -6.64 -2.22
CA ALA A 24 -2.77 -7.92 -2.52
C ALA A 24 -2.07 -8.53 -1.30
N MET A 25 -1.24 -7.75 -0.59
CA MET A 25 -0.56 -8.23 0.61
C MET A 25 -1.55 -8.59 1.72
N THR A 26 -2.63 -7.84 1.86
CA THR A 26 -3.66 -8.13 2.87
C THR A 26 -4.41 -9.43 2.55
N ALA A 27 -4.83 -9.62 1.32
CA ALA A 27 -5.48 -10.85 0.89
C ALA A 27 -4.55 -12.06 1.01
N GLY A 28 -3.29 -11.91 0.59
CA GLY A 28 -2.27 -12.96 0.68
C GLY A 28 -1.97 -13.35 2.13
N SER A 29 -1.87 -12.39 3.03
CA SER A 29 -1.64 -12.65 4.46
C SER A 29 -2.80 -13.37 5.14
N ARG A 30 -3.99 -13.35 4.52
CA ARG A 30 -5.18 -14.10 4.94
C ARG A 30 -5.26 -15.48 4.28
N GLY A 31 -4.19 -15.95 3.66
CA GLY A 31 -4.10 -17.27 3.03
C GLY A 31 -4.74 -17.36 1.65
N ARG A 32 -5.06 -16.24 1.01
CA ARG A 32 -5.58 -16.24 -0.36
C ARG A 32 -4.44 -16.31 -1.36
N ARG A 33 -4.68 -17.01 -2.43
CA ARG A 33 -3.77 -17.07 -3.58
C ARG A 33 -4.05 -15.85 -4.47
N VAL A 34 -3.08 -14.94 -4.55
CA VAL A 34 -3.28 -13.60 -5.15
C VAL A 34 -2.37 -13.42 -6.36
N LEU A 35 -2.96 -12.93 -7.44
CA LEU A 35 -2.25 -12.42 -8.60
C LEU A 35 -2.38 -10.90 -8.65
N LEU A 36 -1.25 -10.21 -8.68
CA LEU A 36 -1.18 -8.74 -8.82
C LEU A 36 -0.63 -8.39 -10.20
N LEU A 37 -1.38 -7.63 -10.98
CA LEU A 37 -1.03 -7.27 -12.35
C LEU A 37 -0.88 -5.76 -12.51
N ASP A 38 0.07 -5.36 -13.34
CA ASP A 38 0.20 -3.97 -13.81
C ASP A 38 0.63 -3.95 -15.27
N HIS A 39 0.18 -2.93 -16.02
CA HIS A 39 0.62 -2.70 -17.38
C HIS A 39 1.98 -1.98 -17.45
N ALA A 40 2.42 -1.38 -16.35
CA ALA A 40 3.69 -0.69 -16.25
C ALA A 40 4.86 -1.66 -16.02
N ASN A 41 6.05 -1.25 -16.39
CA ASN A 41 7.27 -2.03 -16.19
C ASN A 41 7.69 -2.12 -14.72
N GLU A 42 7.18 -1.22 -13.88
CA GLU A 42 7.52 -1.11 -12.46
C GLU A 42 6.26 -0.92 -11.62
N ALA A 43 6.24 -1.56 -10.46
CA ALA A 43 5.24 -1.29 -9.44
C ALA A 43 5.46 0.09 -8.79
N GLY A 44 4.39 0.72 -8.34
CA GLY A 44 4.48 1.93 -7.51
C GLY A 44 4.92 3.19 -8.22
N LYS A 45 4.74 3.33 -9.52
CA LYS A 45 5.19 4.52 -10.27
C LYS A 45 4.73 5.85 -9.68
N LYS A 46 3.48 5.94 -9.25
CA LYS A 46 2.96 7.17 -8.62
C LYS A 46 3.57 7.42 -7.25
N ILE A 47 3.92 6.38 -6.52
CA ILE A 47 4.64 6.52 -5.24
C ILE A 47 6.00 7.14 -5.49
N LEU A 48 6.72 6.66 -6.50
CA LEU A 48 8.08 7.11 -6.81
C LEU A 48 8.18 8.61 -7.10
N ILE A 49 7.14 9.21 -7.68
CA ILE A 49 7.10 10.64 -8.00
C ILE A 49 6.39 11.48 -6.92
N SER A 50 5.71 10.85 -5.97
CA SER A 50 4.98 11.56 -4.93
C SER A 50 5.92 12.30 -3.99
N GLY A 51 5.48 13.42 -3.45
CA GLY A 51 6.25 14.21 -2.50
C GLY A 51 7.61 14.65 -3.02
N GLY A 52 7.74 14.93 -4.33
CA GLY A 52 9.01 15.28 -4.94
C GLY A 52 10.05 14.15 -4.92
N GLY A 53 9.61 12.89 -4.96
CA GLY A 53 10.46 11.70 -4.91
C GLY A 53 10.79 11.19 -3.52
N ARG A 54 10.25 11.82 -2.48
CA ARG A 54 10.43 11.41 -1.06
C ARG A 54 9.21 10.77 -0.44
N CYS A 55 8.14 10.64 -1.18
CA CYS A 55 6.85 10.10 -0.74
C CYS A 55 6.26 10.81 0.48
N ASN A 56 5.25 11.65 0.26
CA ASN A 56 4.35 12.05 1.33
C ASN A 56 3.42 10.86 1.61
N PHE A 57 3.81 9.99 2.53
CA PHE A 57 3.16 8.69 2.67
C PHE A 57 1.91 8.72 3.54
N THR A 58 1.77 9.68 4.44
CA THR A 58 0.54 9.89 5.20
C THR A 58 0.52 11.27 5.87
N ASN A 59 -0.55 11.52 6.63
CA ASN A 59 -0.70 12.72 7.46
C ASN A 59 -1.12 12.29 8.88
N LEU A 60 -0.57 12.93 9.89
CA LEU A 60 -0.90 12.65 11.30
C LEU A 60 -2.38 12.91 11.63
N TYR A 61 -3.00 13.84 10.93
CA TYR A 61 -4.37 14.31 11.20
C TYR A 61 -5.39 13.80 10.18
N VAL A 62 -5.25 12.55 9.74
CA VAL A 62 -6.21 11.94 8.82
C VAL A 62 -7.53 11.71 9.54
N GLU A 63 -8.59 12.32 9.00
CA GLU A 63 -9.97 12.18 9.45
C GLU A 63 -10.90 12.00 8.25
N SER A 64 -12.10 11.45 8.49
CA SER A 64 -13.07 11.25 7.41
C SER A 64 -13.47 12.54 6.71
N ASP A 65 -13.47 13.66 7.42
CA ASP A 65 -13.80 14.98 6.87
C ASP A 65 -12.77 15.51 5.86
N ASN A 66 -11.59 14.93 5.82
CA ASN A 66 -10.57 15.26 4.82
C ASN A 66 -10.87 14.64 3.43
N PHE A 67 -11.83 13.73 3.34
CA PHE A 67 -12.19 13.03 2.11
C PHE A 67 -13.52 13.56 1.58
N LEU A 68 -13.44 14.36 0.53
CA LEU A 68 -14.60 15.00 -0.07
C LEU A 68 -15.24 14.09 -1.12
N SER A 69 -16.51 13.74 -0.91
CA SER A 69 -17.28 12.95 -1.86
C SER A 69 -18.78 13.17 -1.68
N GLY A 70 -19.58 12.68 -2.62
CA GLY A 70 -21.04 12.70 -2.51
C GLY A 70 -21.58 11.85 -1.35
N ASN A 71 -20.77 10.93 -0.83
CA ASN A 71 -21.10 10.15 0.37
C ASN A 71 -20.02 10.39 1.44
N PRO A 72 -20.28 11.26 2.44
CA PRO A 72 -19.29 11.58 3.48
C PRO A 72 -18.96 10.40 4.41
N HIS A 73 -19.77 9.35 4.38
CA HIS A 73 -19.57 8.14 5.20
C HIS A 73 -18.74 7.06 4.51
N PHE A 74 -18.47 7.20 3.22
CA PHE A 74 -17.85 6.16 2.40
C PHE A 74 -16.51 5.66 2.94
N CYS A 75 -15.64 6.58 3.40
CA CYS A 75 -14.29 6.24 3.86
C CYS A 75 -14.20 5.83 5.33
N LYS A 76 -15.25 6.05 6.14
CA LYS A 76 -15.19 5.91 7.61
C LYS A 76 -14.77 4.51 8.06
N SER A 77 -15.36 3.47 7.49
CA SER A 77 -15.03 2.09 7.86
C SER A 77 -13.58 1.73 7.50
N ALA A 78 -13.14 2.11 6.32
CA ALA A 78 -11.77 1.85 5.88
C ALA A 78 -10.74 2.56 6.77
N LEU A 79 -10.95 3.84 7.08
CA LEU A 79 -10.07 4.63 7.92
C LEU A 79 -10.03 4.15 9.38
N ALA A 80 -11.15 3.61 9.89
CA ALA A 80 -11.21 3.03 11.22
C ALA A 80 -10.48 1.69 11.32
N ARG A 81 -10.49 0.89 10.24
CA ARG A 81 -9.86 -0.44 10.21
C ARG A 81 -8.36 -0.41 9.94
N PHE A 82 -7.91 0.58 9.18
CA PHE A 82 -6.50 0.81 8.90
C PHE A 82 -6.23 2.30 8.97
N THR A 83 -5.59 2.72 10.06
CA THR A 83 -5.35 4.12 10.36
C THR A 83 -4.01 4.60 9.81
N GLN A 84 -3.78 5.92 9.80
CA GLN A 84 -2.47 6.48 9.50
C GLN A 84 -1.38 5.96 10.46
N HIS A 85 -1.74 5.68 11.71
CA HIS A 85 -0.81 5.11 12.69
C HIS A 85 -0.42 3.68 12.35
N ASP A 86 -1.34 2.89 11.80
CA ASP A 86 -1.05 1.54 11.31
C ASP A 86 -0.04 1.58 10.15
N PHE A 87 -0.17 2.53 9.24
CA PHE A 87 0.78 2.70 8.16
C PHE A 87 2.14 3.18 8.64
N ILE A 88 2.18 4.12 9.59
CA ILE A 88 3.42 4.57 10.24
C ILE A 88 4.13 3.37 10.89
N ALA A 89 3.39 2.52 11.59
CA ALA A 89 3.96 1.32 12.19
C ALA A 89 4.58 0.37 11.15
N LEU A 90 3.97 0.24 9.97
CA LEU A 90 4.52 -0.53 8.87
C LEU A 90 5.83 0.07 8.34
N VAL A 91 5.86 1.38 8.17
CA VAL A 91 7.05 2.14 7.75
C VAL A 91 8.19 1.96 8.77
N ASP A 92 7.89 2.09 10.06
CA ASP A 92 8.85 1.89 11.14
C ASP A 92 9.36 0.45 11.22
N LYS A 93 8.50 -0.54 11.02
CA LYS A 93 8.87 -1.96 10.97
C LYS A 93 9.94 -2.22 9.90
N HIS A 94 9.87 -1.53 8.77
CA HIS A 94 10.85 -1.61 7.71
C HIS A 94 12.04 -0.67 7.88
N ARG A 95 12.15 0.00 9.04
CA ARG A 95 13.25 0.90 9.40
C ARG A 95 13.43 2.05 8.40
N ILE A 96 12.34 2.51 7.80
CA ILE A 96 12.33 3.68 6.93
C ILE A 96 12.23 4.91 7.83
N THR A 97 13.23 5.75 7.81
CA THR A 97 13.25 7.01 8.56
C THR A 97 12.39 8.07 7.85
N TRP A 98 11.71 8.87 8.64
CA TRP A 98 10.78 9.88 8.16
C TRP A 98 10.75 11.11 9.07
N HIS A 99 10.19 12.19 8.56
CA HIS A 99 10.00 13.44 9.30
C HIS A 99 8.65 14.07 8.99
N GLU A 100 8.14 14.85 9.94
CA GLU A 100 7.00 15.72 9.74
C GLU A 100 7.46 17.01 9.06
N LYS A 101 6.72 17.45 8.03
CA LYS A 101 6.97 18.71 7.34
C LYS A 101 6.03 19.78 7.88
N THR A 102 4.98 20.13 7.14
CA THR A 102 3.97 21.10 7.56
C THR A 102 2.61 20.43 7.65
N LEU A 103 1.74 20.91 8.53
CA LEU A 103 0.35 20.45 8.65
C LEU A 103 0.19 18.93 8.82
N GLY A 104 1.12 18.30 9.54
CA GLY A 104 1.08 16.86 9.79
C GLY A 104 1.51 15.97 8.65
N GLN A 105 2.04 16.53 7.56
CA GLN A 105 2.54 15.78 6.41
C GLN A 105 3.80 14.99 6.77
N LEU A 106 3.79 13.69 6.51
CA LEU A 106 4.94 12.82 6.76
C LEU A 106 5.64 12.42 5.46
N PHE A 107 6.93 12.65 5.42
CA PHE A 107 7.80 12.35 4.27
C PHE A 107 8.92 11.40 4.68
N CYS A 108 9.34 10.53 3.76
CA CYS A 108 10.56 9.76 3.95
C CYS A 108 11.78 10.69 3.95
N ASP A 109 12.75 10.41 4.79
CA ASP A 109 14.04 11.15 4.82
C ASP A 109 14.85 10.90 3.54
N GLY A 110 14.77 9.68 3.03
CA GLY A 110 15.42 9.25 1.80
C GLY A 110 14.49 9.32 0.59
N SER A 111 14.52 8.26 -0.21
CA SER A 111 13.78 8.17 -1.47
C SER A 111 12.44 7.44 -1.29
N ALA A 112 11.45 7.81 -2.11
CA ALA A 112 10.20 7.08 -2.26
C ALA A 112 10.39 5.60 -2.67
N LYS A 113 11.55 5.26 -3.23
CA LYS A 113 11.92 3.87 -3.56
C LYS A 113 11.86 2.94 -2.35
N SER A 114 12.16 3.44 -1.16
CA SER A 114 12.08 2.63 0.07
C SER A 114 10.65 2.23 0.41
N VAL A 115 9.67 3.07 0.15
CA VAL A 115 8.25 2.74 0.34
C VAL A 115 7.79 1.68 -0.66
N VAL A 116 8.18 1.82 -1.92
CA VAL A 116 7.88 0.81 -2.95
C VAL A 116 8.52 -0.54 -2.59
N ALA A 117 9.79 -0.52 -2.20
CA ALA A 117 10.50 -1.74 -1.78
C ALA A 117 9.83 -2.39 -0.56
N MET A 118 9.37 -1.61 0.41
CA MET A 118 8.61 -2.09 1.56
C MET A 118 7.33 -2.81 1.13
N LEU A 119 6.53 -2.20 0.27
CA LEU A 119 5.27 -2.78 -0.19
C LEU A 119 5.50 -4.05 -1.01
N LEU A 120 6.53 -4.07 -1.85
CA LEU A 120 6.91 -5.27 -2.61
C LEU A 120 7.40 -6.39 -1.67
N ALA A 121 8.17 -6.08 -0.64
CA ALA A 121 8.61 -7.05 0.36
C ALA A 121 7.43 -7.66 1.13
N GLU A 122 6.43 -6.85 1.48
CA GLU A 122 5.22 -7.34 2.14
C GLU A 122 4.36 -8.20 1.20
N CYS A 123 4.28 -7.85 -0.08
CA CYS A 123 3.64 -8.70 -1.09
C CYS A 123 4.35 -10.05 -1.23
N ASP A 124 5.68 -10.05 -1.29
CA ASP A 124 6.49 -11.27 -1.37
C ASP A 124 6.29 -12.16 -0.13
N ARG A 125 6.32 -11.56 1.05
CA ARG A 125 6.04 -12.27 2.31
C ARG A 125 4.65 -12.91 2.33
N ALA A 126 3.67 -12.23 1.76
CA ALA A 126 2.29 -12.72 1.62
C ALA A 126 2.11 -13.69 0.43
N ARG A 127 3.18 -14.04 -0.27
CA ARG A 127 3.19 -14.95 -1.43
C ARG A 127 2.30 -14.48 -2.56
N VAL A 128 2.28 -13.16 -2.81
CA VAL A 128 1.59 -12.57 -3.94
C VAL A 128 2.41 -12.82 -5.21
N ASP A 129 1.75 -13.32 -6.24
CA ASP A 129 2.35 -13.45 -7.57
C ASP A 129 2.19 -12.10 -8.32
N LEU A 130 3.32 -11.51 -8.70
CA LEU A 130 3.38 -10.25 -9.43
C LEU A 130 3.83 -10.49 -10.88
#